data_644d18e60ecef38e71d365a5caa9a9a3
#
_entry.id   644d18e60ecef38e71d365a5caa9a9a3
#
_cell.length_a   1.000
_cell.length_b   1.000
_cell.length_c   1.000
_cell.angle_alpha   90.00
_cell.angle_beta   90.00
_cell.angle_gamma   90.00
#
_symmetry.space_group_name_H-M   'P 1'
#
loop_
_entity.id
_entity.type
_entity.pdbx_description
1 polymer ?
#
loop_
_entity_poly.entity_id
_entity_poly.type
_entity_poly.pdbx_seq_one_letter_code
_entity_poly.pdbx_strand_id
1 'polypeptide(L)'
;MSTENQHHLCFRDAMACLSAAVNIVTTDGPAGRCGITATAVCSVTDTPPTLIICINRNSAMNPVFQQNGCLCINVLNHQQEPMARHFAGMTGSSMEERFSWDIWNVGLLGQPLLR
;
A
#
# COMPACT_ATOMS: atom_id res chain seq x y z
N MET A 1 5.10 17.56 -26.14
CA MET A 1 5.05 16.32 -25.37
C MET A 1 5.40 15.15 -26.29
N SER A 2 6.26 14.25 -25.85
CA SER A 2 6.64 13.11 -26.67
C SER A 2 5.50 12.11 -26.83
N THR A 3 5.52 11.29 -27.87
CA THR A 3 4.53 10.22 -28.09
C THR A 3 4.51 9.24 -26.91
N GLU A 4 5.68 8.96 -26.35
CA GLU A 4 5.81 8.08 -25.18
C GLU A 4 5.06 8.64 -23.96
N ASN A 5 5.18 9.96 -23.70
CA ASN A 5 4.44 10.61 -22.61
C ASN A 5 2.93 10.58 -22.85
N GLN A 6 2.49 10.73 -24.10
CA GLN A 6 1.06 10.64 -24.43
C GLN A 6 0.52 9.23 -24.19
N HIS A 7 1.25 8.21 -24.57
CA HIS A 7 0.86 6.82 -24.31
C HIS A 7 0.80 6.53 -22.82
N HIS A 8 1.75 7.05 -22.05
CA HIS A 8 1.77 6.90 -20.61
C HIS A 8 0.55 7.54 -19.96
N LEU A 9 0.17 8.76 -20.37
CA LEU A 9 -1.00 9.46 -19.84
C LEU A 9 -2.30 8.76 -20.23
N CYS A 10 -2.43 8.29 -21.47
CA CYS A 10 -3.60 7.54 -21.91
C CYS A 10 -3.78 6.25 -21.11
N PHE A 11 -2.68 5.54 -20.84
CA PHE A 11 -2.71 4.34 -20.01
C PHE A 11 -3.20 4.67 -18.59
N ARG A 12 -2.66 5.71 -17.98
CA ARG A 12 -3.06 6.13 -16.63
C ARG A 12 -4.53 6.52 -16.57
N ASP A 13 -5.03 7.23 -17.58
CA ASP A 13 -6.46 7.60 -17.65
C ASP A 13 -7.34 6.37 -17.76
N ALA A 14 -6.94 5.40 -18.59
CA ALA A 14 -7.68 4.14 -18.72
C ALA A 14 -7.68 3.35 -17.40
N MET A 15 -6.53 3.30 -16.71
CA MET A 15 -6.45 2.61 -15.42
C MET A 15 -7.28 3.29 -14.34
N ALA A 16 -7.40 4.62 -14.39
CA ALA A 16 -8.25 5.35 -13.44
C ALA A 16 -9.74 5.01 -13.59
N CYS A 17 -10.16 4.49 -14.74
CA CYS A 17 -11.53 4.02 -14.96
C CYS A 17 -11.80 2.65 -14.35
N LEU A 18 -10.76 1.89 -14.01
CA LEU A 18 -10.93 0.59 -13.36
C LEU A 18 -11.30 0.80 -11.89
N SER A 19 -12.39 0.17 -11.49
CA SER A 19 -12.80 0.18 -10.09
C SER A 19 -11.89 -0.74 -9.29
N ALA A 20 -11.20 -0.21 -8.29
CA ALA A 20 -10.33 -0.98 -7.41
C ALA A 20 -10.39 -0.42 -6.00
N ALA A 21 -10.30 -1.29 -5.02
CA ALA A 21 -10.17 -0.89 -3.63
C ALA A 21 -8.84 -0.18 -3.41
N VAL A 22 -8.86 0.85 -2.58
CA VAL A 22 -7.63 1.50 -2.12
C VAL A 22 -7.24 0.88 -0.79
N ASN A 23 -5.98 0.46 -0.69
CA ASN A 23 -5.48 -0.24 0.47
C ASN A 23 -4.25 0.47 1.04
N ILE A 24 -4.06 0.36 2.35
CA ILE A 24 -2.77 0.61 2.97
C ILE A 24 -2.18 -0.75 3.32
N VAL A 25 -1.05 -1.06 2.72
CA VAL A 25 -0.32 -2.30 2.98
C VAL A 25 0.78 -1.98 3.98
N THR A 26 0.76 -2.67 5.11
CA THR A 26 1.68 -2.41 6.22
C THR A 26 2.56 -3.61 6.49
N THR A 27 3.74 -3.35 7.04
CA THR A 27 4.65 -4.39 7.51
C THR A 27 5.41 -3.91 8.74
N ASP A 28 5.88 -4.85 9.54
CA ASP A 28 6.79 -4.62 10.64
C ASP A 28 7.68 -5.85 10.80
N GLY A 29 8.89 -5.65 11.27
CA GLY A 29 9.83 -6.74 11.46
C GLY A 29 11.28 -6.24 11.52
N PRO A 30 12.26 -7.12 11.18
CA PRO A 30 13.68 -6.77 11.29
C PRO A 30 14.10 -5.54 10.50
N ALA A 31 13.44 -5.26 9.37
CA ALA A 31 13.76 -4.11 8.52
C ALA A 31 13.03 -2.83 8.93
N GLY A 32 12.20 -2.88 9.99
CA GLY A 32 11.44 -1.74 10.47
C GLY A 32 9.98 -1.76 10.03
N ARG A 33 9.27 -0.73 10.41
CA ARG A 33 7.83 -0.57 10.17
C ARG A 33 7.61 0.38 9.01
N CYS A 34 6.79 -0.02 8.05
CA CYS A 34 6.38 0.87 6.99
C CYS A 34 5.00 0.52 6.43
N GLY A 35 4.47 1.42 5.63
CA GLY A 35 3.20 1.22 4.95
C GLY A 35 3.19 1.99 3.64
N ILE A 36 2.45 1.47 2.68
CA ILE A 36 2.26 2.10 1.38
C ILE A 36 0.79 2.06 0.98
N THR A 37 0.38 3.04 0.21
CA THR A 37 -0.93 3.02 -0.44
C THR A 37 -0.84 2.24 -1.73
N ALA A 38 -1.73 1.27 -1.92
CA ALA A 38 -1.71 0.40 -3.09
C ALA A 38 -3.11 0.01 -3.53
N THR A 39 -3.31 -0.07 -4.84
CA THR A 39 -4.50 -0.63 -5.46
C THR A 39 -4.19 -1.95 -6.16
N ALA A 40 -2.93 -2.26 -6.40
CA ALA A 40 -2.48 -3.46 -7.11
C ALA A 40 -2.49 -4.69 -6.20
N VAL A 41 -3.66 -5.06 -5.72
CA VAL A 41 -3.91 -6.22 -4.86
C VAL A 41 -4.93 -7.10 -5.56
N CYS A 42 -4.61 -8.38 -5.71
CA CYS A 42 -5.47 -9.33 -6.39
C CYS A 42 -5.50 -10.68 -5.69
N SER A 43 -6.69 -11.23 -5.52
CA SER A 43 -6.88 -12.60 -5.04
C SER A 43 -6.47 -13.58 -6.13
N VAL A 44 -5.75 -14.63 -5.77
CA VAL A 44 -5.28 -15.67 -6.70
C VAL A 44 -6.09 -16.94 -6.51
N THR A 45 -6.16 -17.46 -5.29
CA THR A 45 -6.88 -18.68 -4.94
C THR A 45 -7.20 -18.67 -3.46
N ASP A 46 -8.23 -19.44 -3.08
CA ASP A 46 -8.58 -19.63 -1.67
C ASP A 46 -8.05 -20.95 -1.10
N THR A 47 -7.40 -21.79 -1.93
CA THR A 47 -6.91 -23.11 -1.53
C THR A 47 -5.47 -23.35 -2.00
N PRO A 48 -4.45 -23.00 -1.22
CA PRO A 48 -4.48 -22.22 0.02
C PRO A 48 -4.79 -20.74 -0.23
N PRO A 49 -5.28 -20.00 0.76
CA PRO A 49 -5.55 -18.58 0.60
C PRO A 49 -4.29 -17.83 0.13
N THR A 50 -4.38 -17.25 -1.05
CA THR A 50 -3.24 -16.64 -1.73
C THR A 50 -3.68 -15.36 -2.43
N LEU A 51 -2.88 -14.31 -2.30
CA LEU A 51 -3.08 -13.06 -3.03
C LEU A 51 -1.76 -12.53 -3.57
N ILE A 52 -1.85 -11.63 -4.54
CA ILE A 52 -0.70 -10.93 -5.12
C ILE A 52 -0.79 -9.47 -4.77
N ILE A 53 0.34 -8.90 -4.33
CA ILE A 53 0.51 -7.47 -4.16
C ILE A 53 1.70 -7.05 -5.01
N CYS A 54 1.51 -6.00 -5.81
CA CYS A 54 2.58 -5.45 -6.63
C CYS A 54 3.12 -4.18 -5.98
N ILE A 55 4.39 -4.18 -5.65
CA ILE A 55 5.09 -3.04 -5.08
C ILE A 55 6.19 -2.63 -6.05
N ASN A 56 6.21 -1.35 -6.41
CA ASN A 56 7.21 -0.83 -7.34
C ASN A 56 8.62 -1.18 -6.85
N ARG A 57 9.42 -1.77 -7.75
CA ARG A 57 10.79 -2.16 -7.45
C ARG A 57 11.65 -0.97 -7.02
N ASN A 58 11.36 0.22 -7.55
CA ASN A 58 12.11 1.44 -7.25
C ASN A 58 11.62 2.12 -5.96
N SER A 59 10.57 1.63 -5.33
CA SER A 59 10.11 2.15 -4.04
C SER A 59 11.13 1.82 -2.96
N ALA A 60 11.45 2.80 -2.12
CA ALA A 60 12.32 2.59 -0.97
C ALA A 60 11.75 1.56 0.01
N MET A 61 10.43 1.35 -0.01
CA MET A 61 9.74 0.41 0.88
C MET A 61 9.84 -1.04 0.41
N ASN A 62 10.13 -1.27 -0.89
CA ASN A 62 10.17 -2.63 -1.43
C ASN A 62 11.10 -3.57 -0.67
N PRO A 63 12.37 -3.18 -0.38
CA PRO A 63 13.27 -4.05 0.41
C PRO A 63 12.75 -4.31 1.83
N VAL A 64 12.05 -3.36 2.43
CA VAL A 64 11.52 -3.50 3.79
C VAL A 64 10.47 -4.62 3.81
N PHE A 65 9.56 -4.64 2.86
CA PHE A 65 8.57 -5.71 2.73
C PHE A 65 9.23 -7.07 2.49
N GLN A 66 10.24 -7.12 1.64
CA GLN A 66 10.96 -8.36 1.35
C GLN A 66 11.66 -8.92 2.57
N GLN A 67 12.36 -8.06 3.33
CA GLN A 67 13.10 -8.50 4.52
C GLN A 67 12.19 -8.92 5.66
N ASN A 68 11.09 -8.19 5.86
CA ASN A 68 10.14 -8.52 6.93
C ASN A 68 9.37 -9.80 6.63
N GLY A 69 9.09 -10.09 5.37
CA GLY A 69 8.46 -11.34 4.96
C GLY A 69 7.00 -11.49 5.39
N CYS A 70 6.37 -10.43 5.87
CA CYS A 70 4.96 -10.43 6.25
C CYS A 70 4.33 -9.08 5.93
N LEU A 71 3.02 -9.05 5.79
CA LEU A 71 2.29 -7.81 5.54
C LEU A 71 0.85 -7.93 5.98
N CYS A 72 0.20 -6.78 6.12
CA CYS A 72 -1.23 -6.68 6.37
C CYS A 72 -1.85 -5.77 5.33
N ILE A 73 -3.00 -6.16 4.80
CA ILE A 73 -3.76 -5.34 3.84
C ILE A 73 -4.92 -4.69 4.60
N ASN A 74 -4.92 -3.37 4.63
CA ASN A 74 -5.96 -2.57 5.27
C ASN A 74 -6.80 -1.94 4.17
N VAL A 75 -8.01 -2.47 3.94
CA VAL A 75 -8.92 -1.95 2.92
C VAL A 75 -9.58 -0.69 3.46
N LEU A 76 -9.47 0.41 2.71
CA LEU A 76 -9.98 1.69 3.14
C LEU A 76 -11.39 1.93 2.62
N ASN A 77 -12.20 2.64 3.40
CA ASN A 77 -13.45 3.23 2.93
C ASN A 77 -13.19 4.66 2.43
N HIS A 78 -14.21 5.29 1.84
CA HIS A 78 -14.04 6.63 1.27
C HIS A 78 -13.77 7.72 2.32
N GLN A 79 -14.15 7.50 3.57
CA GLN A 79 -13.88 8.45 4.66
C GLN A 79 -12.40 8.41 5.08
N GLN A 80 -11.68 7.38 4.70
CA GLN A 80 -10.26 7.19 5.02
C GLN A 80 -9.32 7.65 3.90
N GLU A 81 -9.82 8.40 2.93
CA GLU A 81 -9.00 8.95 1.85
C GLU A 81 -7.79 9.73 2.35
N PRO A 82 -7.88 10.57 3.42
CA PRO A 82 -6.70 11.25 3.94
C PRO A 82 -5.57 10.29 4.34
N MET A 83 -5.92 9.12 4.86
CA MET A 83 -4.93 8.09 5.20
C MET A 83 -4.20 7.59 3.95
N ALA A 84 -4.94 7.38 2.87
CA ALA A 84 -4.33 6.97 1.60
C ALA A 84 -3.32 7.99 1.10
N ARG A 85 -3.61 9.28 1.23
CA ARG A 85 -2.70 10.36 0.82
C ARG A 85 -1.42 10.38 1.67
N HIS A 86 -1.54 10.18 2.98
CA HIS A 86 -0.40 10.12 3.87
C HIS A 86 0.55 8.99 3.46
N PHE A 87 0.03 7.80 3.25
CA PHE A 87 0.86 6.64 2.90
C PHE A 87 1.29 6.62 1.43
N ALA A 88 0.75 7.51 0.61
CA ALA A 88 1.24 7.75 -0.74
C ALA A 88 2.35 8.81 -0.80
N GLY A 89 2.74 9.37 0.35
CA GLY A 89 3.80 10.38 0.43
C GLY A 89 3.37 11.77 -0.03
N MET A 90 2.08 12.07 -0.02
CA MET A 90 1.54 13.32 -0.56
C MET A 90 1.40 14.44 0.48
N THR A 91 1.67 14.16 1.76
CA THR A 91 1.38 15.09 2.86
C THR A 91 2.60 15.58 3.61
N GLY A 92 3.79 15.02 3.33
CA GLY A 92 5.01 15.37 4.05
C GLY A 92 5.13 14.77 5.45
N SER A 93 4.14 13.99 5.92
CA SER A 93 4.26 13.30 7.20
C SER A 93 5.32 12.19 7.11
N SER A 94 6.02 11.94 8.24
CA SER A 94 6.99 10.85 8.30
C SER A 94 6.29 9.52 8.59
N MET A 95 6.96 8.41 8.28
CA MET A 95 6.45 7.08 8.59
C MET A 95 6.25 6.91 10.10
N GLU A 96 7.19 7.39 10.89
CA GLU A 96 7.11 7.34 12.34
C GLU A 96 5.89 8.10 12.86
N GLU A 97 5.65 9.30 12.33
CA GLU A 97 4.49 10.11 12.69
C GLU A 97 3.18 9.37 12.40
N ARG A 98 3.06 8.78 11.20
CA ARG A 98 1.84 8.09 10.78
C ARG A 98 1.49 6.92 11.70
N PHE A 99 2.49 6.17 12.14
CA PHE A 99 2.27 5.04 13.04
C PHE A 99 2.14 5.44 14.51
N SER A 100 2.36 6.71 14.84
CA SER A 100 2.11 7.25 16.19
C SER A 100 0.63 7.57 16.43
N TRP A 101 -0.17 7.68 15.38
CA TRP A 101 -1.60 8.00 15.52
C TRP A 101 -2.35 6.84 16.18
N ASP A 102 -3.37 7.19 17.00
CA ASP A 102 -4.16 6.20 17.74
C ASP A 102 -5.25 5.58 16.85
N ILE A 103 -4.84 4.94 15.78
CA ILE A 103 -5.71 4.26 14.81
C ILE A 103 -5.20 2.84 14.49
N TRP A 104 -4.11 2.44 15.12
CA TRP A 104 -3.44 1.18 14.80
C TRP A 104 -3.61 0.15 15.91
N ASN A 105 -3.92 -1.08 15.52
CA ASN A 105 -3.78 -2.28 16.33
C ASN A 105 -2.58 -3.08 15.84
N VAL A 106 -2.34 -4.22 16.47
CA VAL A 106 -1.26 -5.14 16.06
C VAL A 106 -1.90 -6.36 15.41
N GLY A 107 -1.45 -6.70 14.20
CA GLY A 107 -1.92 -7.87 13.49
C GLY A 107 -1.30 -9.17 14.01
N LEU A 108 -1.74 -10.30 13.45
CA LEU A 108 -1.31 -11.64 13.88
C LEU A 108 0.20 -11.84 13.83
N LEU A 109 0.88 -11.25 12.86
CA LEU A 109 2.33 -11.38 12.67
C LEU A 109 3.08 -10.13 13.15
N GLY A 110 2.45 -9.30 13.96
CA GLY A 110 3.06 -8.10 14.51
C GLY A 110 2.95 -6.84 13.65
N GLN A 111 2.42 -6.94 12.43
CA GLN A 111 2.29 -5.78 11.53
C GLN A 111 1.17 -4.84 11.97
N PRO A 112 1.28 -3.53 11.65
CA PRO A 112 0.22 -2.57 11.98
C PRO A 112 -1.09 -2.92 11.28
N LEU A 113 -2.17 -2.91 12.06
CA LEU A 113 -3.52 -3.20 11.60
C LEU A 113 -4.40 -1.99 11.89
N LEU A 114 -5.01 -1.41 10.86
CA LEU A 114 -5.88 -0.25 10.97
C LEU A 114 -7.21 -0.66 11.64
N ARG A 115 -7.65 0.15 12.62
CA ARG A 115 -8.93 -0.07 13.29
C ARG A 115 -10.13 0.37 12.48
#